data_e4ebd9c8ced384948319b1289d101cf0
#
_entry.id   e4ebd9c8ced384948319b1289d101cf0
#
_cell.length_a   1.000
_cell.length_b   1.000
_cell.length_c   1.000
_cell.angle_alpha   90.00
_cell.angle_beta   90.00
_cell.angle_gamma   90.00
#
_symmetry.space_group_name_H-M   'P 1'
#
loop_
_entity.id
_entity.type
_entity.pdbx_description
1 polymer ?
#
loop_
_entity_poly.entity_id
_entity_poly.type
_entity_poly.pdbx_seq_one_letter_code
_entity_poly.pdbx_strand_id
1 'polypeptide(L)'
;MTDDQQQEQAVAGAWARIEKWLEQHAPRSYRMLPVPAPEADIREVEQELDLTVPSGLKAFYRLRNGTGHPGDFGWTPEPETGLPPQGQGTAWLLPRKHGIPPVQHLPYWDEGPHTIGMPDDPMVRYLAFAATDRSGLYGLFTDCTPGPGYGRIGTFEEAGIPKLGVWPSFADYLIEVADALYENRGVEYADGHQDTKVPGLVDQALVWDGPAHPRDPDWTRFA
;
A
#
# COMPACT_ATOMS: atom_id res chain seq x y z
N MET A 1 -26.02 -9.80 1.89
CA MET A 1 -24.66 -9.44 1.46
C MET A 1 -23.71 -10.13 2.41
N THR A 2 -22.72 -10.85 1.92
CA THR A 2 -21.69 -11.48 2.75
C THR A 2 -20.69 -10.42 3.24
N ASP A 3 -19.90 -10.72 4.26
CA ASP A 3 -18.85 -9.84 4.76
C ASP A 3 -17.84 -9.50 3.64
N ASP A 4 -17.42 -10.50 2.86
CA ASP A 4 -16.56 -10.31 1.70
C ASP A 4 -17.13 -9.31 0.68
N GLN A 5 -18.42 -9.42 0.34
CA GLN A 5 -19.07 -8.49 -0.59
C GLN A 5 -19.12 -7.06 -0.04
N GLN A 6 -19.25 -6.90 1.28
CA GLN A 6 -19.19 -5.59 1.93
C GLN A 6 -17.78 -5.00 1.84
N GLN A 7 -16.76 -5.81 2.12
CA GLN A 7 -15.36 -5.40 1.99
C GLN A 7 -15.01 -4.98 0.55
N GLU A 8 -15.38 -5.80 -0.45
CA GLU A 8 -15.14 -5.49 -1.86
C GLU A 8 -15.81 -4.17 -2.28
N GLN A 9 -17.07 -3.95 -1.88
CA GLN A 9 -17.79 -2.72 -2.18
C GLN A 9 -17.17 -1.50 -1.48
N ALA A 10 -16.76 -1.64 -0.23
CA ALA A 10 -16.12 -0.58 0.54
C ALA A 10 -14.77 -0.18 -0.09
N VAL A 11 -13.95 -1.15 -0.49
CA VAL A 11 -12.69 -0.91 -1.21
C VAL A 11 -12.95 -0.16 -2.52
N ALA A 12 -13.91 -0.62 -3.32
CA ALA A 12 -14.23 0.04 -4.59
C ALA A 12 -14.68 1.50 -4.39
N GLY A 13 -15.52 1.75 -3.38
CA GLY A 13 -15.96 3.10 -3.05
C GLY A 13 -14.84 4.01 -2.55
N ALA A 14 -13.99 3.52 -1.66
CA ALA A 14 -12.86 4.27 -1.13
C ALA A 14 -11.82 4.56 -2.22
N TRP A 15 -11.48 3.56 -3.03
CA TRP A 15 -10.53 3.73 -4.12
C TRP A 15 -11.03 4.70 -5.20
N ALA A 16 -12.30 4.65 -5.57
CA ALA A 16 -12.90 5.62 -6.50
C ALA A 16 -12.80 7.06 -5.99
N ARG A 17 -12.91 7.30 -4.67
CA ARG A 17 -12.67 8.62 -4.07
C ARG A 17 -11.21 9.04 -4.20
N ILE A 18 -10.27 8.13 -3.92
CA ILE A 18 -8.83 8.39 -4.08
C ILE A 18 -8.51 8.72 -5.53
N GLU A 19 -8.97 7.92 -6.50
CA GLU A 19 -8.75 8.18 -7.93
C GLU A 19 -9.31 9.54 -8.37
N LYS A 20 -10.52 9.87 -7.93
CA LYS A 20 -11.12 11.17 -8.24
C LYS A 20 -10.28 12.32 -7.68
N TRP A 21 -9.76 12.18 -6.47
CA TRP A 21 -8.88 13.18 -5.88
C TRP A 21 -7.56 13.28 -6.67
N LEU A 22 -6.94 12.14 -7.03
CA LEU A 22 -5.71 12.12 -7.83
C LEU A 22 -5.92 12.75 -9.21
N GLU A 23 -7.01 12.45 -9.90
CA GLU A 23 -7.34 13.03 -11.20
C GLU A 23 -7.42 14.55 -11.15
N GLN A 24 -8.04 15.08 -10.08
CA GLN A 24 -8.25 16.52 -9.90
C GLN A 24 -7.00 17.26 -9.44
N HIS A 25 -6.19 16.67 -8.56
CA HIS A 25 -5.16 17.38 -7.80
C HIS A 25 -3.74 16.87 -8.06
N ALA A 26 -3.58 15.59 -8.39
CA ALA A 26 -2.28 14.95 -8.63
C ALA A 26 -2.28 14.16 -9.97
N PRO A 27 -2.51 14.84 -11.10
CA PRO A 27 -2.75 14.17 -12.38
C PRO A 27 -1.56 13.32 -12.86
N ARG A 28 -0.34 13.59 -12.38
CA ARG A 28 0.81 12.74 -12.66
C ARG A 28 0.68 11.39 -11.97
N SER A 29 0.32 11.35 -10.68
CA SER A 29 0.06 10.09 -9.96
C SER A 29 -1.11 9.33 -10.58
N TYR A 30 -2.19 10.02 -10.96
CA TYR A 30 -3.35 9.38 -11.59
C TYR A 30 -2.99 8.66 -12.90
N ARG A 31 -2.23 9.32 -13.78
CA ARG A 31 -1.84 8.74 -15.08
C ARG A 31 -0.92 7.52 -14.97
N MET A 32 -0.23 7.38 -13.86
CA MET A 32 0.70 6.26 -13.62
C MET A 32 0.05 5.05 -12.94
N LEU A 33 -1.24 5.14 -12.57
CA LEU A 33 -1.96 3.99 -12.00
C LEU A 33 -2.03 2.85 -13.01
N PRO A 34 -1.66 1.62 -12.62
CA PRO A 34 -1.71 0.46 -13.49
C PRO A 34 -3.15 0.07 -13.83
N VAL A 35 -3.32 -0.71 -14.90
CA VAL A 35 -4.58 -1.39 -15.21
C VAL A 35 -4.89 -2.49 -14.17
N PRO A 36 -6.12 -3.03 -14.13
CA PRO A 36 -6.47 -4.15 -13.24
C PRO A 36 -5.55 -5.37 -13.43
N ALA A 37 -5.29 -6.09 -12.33
CA ALA A 37 -4.62 -7.39 -12.39
C ALA A 37 -5.53 -8.44 -13.04
N PRO A 38 -4.99 -9.32 -13.89
CA PRO A 38 -5.71 -10.51 -14.33
C PRO A 38 -6.09 -11.40 -13.13
N GLU A 39 -7.31 -11.97 -13.16
CA GLU A 39 -7.75 -12.88 -12.09
C GLU A 39 -6.87 -14.15 -11.99
N ALA A 40 -6.19 -14.50 -13.10
CA ALA A 40 -5.24 -15.61 -13.12
C ALA A 40 -4.02 -15.33 -12.23
N ASP A 41 -3.48 -14.11 -12.29
CA ASP A 41 -2.30 -13.72 -11.51
C ASP A 41 -2.60 -13.71 -10.00
N ILE A 42 -3.80 -13.25 -9.60
CA ILE A 42 -4.24 -13.29 -8.20
C ILE A 42 -4.29 -14.73 -7.69
N ARG A 43 -4.84 -15.65 -8.49
CA ARG A 43 -4.93 -17.07 -8.11
C ARG A 43 -3.57 -17.76 -8.09
N GLU A 44 -2.67 -17.40 -9.00
CA GLU A 44 -1.31 -17.91 -9.05
C GLU A 44 -0.55 -17.56 -7.78
N VAL A 45 -0.64 -16.31 -7.33
CA VAL A 45 -0.05 -15.84 -6.07
C VAL A 45 -0.63 -16.58 -4.86
N GLU A 46 -1.95 -16.77 -4.78
CA GLU A 46 -2.57 -17.54 -3.70
C GLU A 46 -2.06 -18.99 -3.66
N GLN A 47 -1.84 -19.61 -4.83
CA GLN A 47 -1.30 -20.96 -4.94
C GLN A 47 0.19 -21.04 -4.57
N GLU A 48 1.00 -20.07 -5.03
CA GLU A 48 2.43 -20.02 -4.75
C GLU A 48 2.70 -19.84 -3.26
N LEU A 49 1.95 -18.94 -2.61
CA LEU A 49 2.09 -18.64 -1.18
C LEU A 49 1.34 -19.61 -0.25
N ASP A 50 0.55 -20.51 -0.80
CA ASP A 50 -0.34 -21.42 -0.02
C ASP A 50 -1.16 -20.65 1.02
N LEU A 51 -1.79 -19.56 0.60
CA LEU A 51 -2.66 -18.74 1.46
C LEU A 51 -3.85 -18.18 0.67
N THR A 52 -4.85 -17.69 1.40
CA THR A 52 -5.96 -16.94 0.81
C THR A 52 -5.74 -15.45 1.05
N VAL A 53 -5.64 -14.67 0.00
CA VAL A 53 -5.55 -13.22 0.09
C VAL A 53 -6.90 -12.66 0.54
N PRO A 54 -6.98 -11.75 1.54
CA PRO A 54 -8.23 -11.15 1.97
C PRO A 54 -9.01 -10.47 0.84
N SER A 55 -10.35 -10.62 0.88
CA SER A 55 -11.27 -10.14 -0.17
C SER A 55 -11.09 -8.66 -0.50
N GLY A 56 -10.84 -7.81 0.49
CA GLY A 56 -10.58 -6.38 0.28
C GLY A 56 -9.32 -6.13 -0.55
N LEU A 57 -8.21 -6.82 -0.27
CA LEU A 57 -6.98 -6.67 -1.04
C LEU A 57 -7.13 -7.24 -2.46
N LYS A 58 -7.82 -8.37 -2.63
CA LYS A 58 -8.17 -8.89 -3.97
C LYS A 58 -9.03 -7.91 -4.76
N ALA A 59 -10.01 -7.27 -4.10
CA ALA A 59 -10.85 -6.28 -4.75
C ALA A 59 -10.03 -5.10 -5.28
N PHE A 60 -9.04 -4.63 -4.52
CA PHE A 60 -8.13 -3.59 -4.97
C PHE A 60 -7.34 -4.02 -6.23
N TYR A 61 -6.75 -5.23 -6.23
CA TYR A 61 -6.01 -5.73 -7.39
C TYR A 61 -6.90 -5.88 -8.64
N ARG A 62 -8.19 -6.20 -8.47
CA ARG A 62 -9.16 -6.20 -9.58
C ARG A 62 -9.49 -4.80 -10.11
N LEU A 63 -9.21 -3.74 -9.35
CA LEU A 63 -9.36 -2.35 -9.80
C LEU A 63 -8.04 -1.82 -10.39
N ARG A 64 -6.93 -2.07 -9.73
CA ARG A 64 -5.59 -1.62 -10.09
C ARG A 64 -4.55 -2.67 -9.69
N ASN A 65 -3.64 -3.01 -10.58
CA ASN A 65 -2.55 -3.92 -10.27
C ASN A 65 -1.43 -3.21 -9.50
N GLY A 66 -1.73 -2.79 -8.28
CA GLY A 66 -0.84 -2.00 -7.44
C GLY A 66 -1.00 -0.49 -7.62
N THR A 67 -0.05 0.28 -7.09
CA THR A 67 -0.02 1.75 -7.18
C THR A 67 1.00 2.28 -8.20
N GLY A 68 1.76 1.39 -8.84
CA GLY A 68 2.75 1.73 -9.86
C GLY A 68 3.18 0.50 -10.66
N HIS A 69 4.02 0.71 -11.67
CA HIS A 69 4.55 -0.36 -12.52
C HIS A 69 5.73 -1.08 -11.84
N PRO A 70 6.07 -2.33 -12.24
CA PRO A 70 7.18 -3.09 -11.67
C PRO A 70 8.50 -2.30 -11.61
N GLY A 71 8.82 -1.53 -12.65
CA GLY A 71 10.03 -0.71 -12.71
C GLY A 71 10.11 0.37 -11.63
N ASP A 72 8.97 0.88 -11.16
CA ASP A 72 8.92 1.88 -10.09
C ASP A 72 9.36 1.29 -8.74
N PHE A 73 9.16 -0.02 -8.57
CA PHE A 73 9.58 -0.79 -7.39
C PHE A 73 10.98 -1.42 -7.53
N GLY A 74 11.63 -1.25 -8.67
CA GLY A 74 12.98 -1.73 -8.91
C GLY A 74 13.12 -3.20 -9.27
N TRP A 75 12.06 -3.84 -9.68
CA TRP A 75 12.03 -5.26 -10.04
C TRP A 75 12.21 -5.55 -11.52
N THR A 76 12.49 -4.57 -12.34
CA THR A 76 13.01 -4.85 -13.69
C THR A 76 14.46 -5.29 -13.56
N PRO A 77 14.89 -6.36 -14.26
CA PRO A 77 16.31 -6.67 -14.39
C PRO A 77 17.02 -5.40 -14.88
N GLU A 78 17.97 -4.91 -14.09
CA GLU A 78 18.71 -3.71 -14.46
C GLU A 78 19.37 -3.90 -15.83
N PRO A 79 19.22 -2.97 -16.77
CA PRO A 79 20.27 -2.78 -17.73
C PRO A 79 21.53 -2.41 -16.92
N GLU A 80 22.69 -2.92 -17.28
CA GLU A 80 23.99 -2.86 -16.58
C GLU A 80 24.46 -1.46 -16.10
N THR A 81 23.59 -0.47 -16.10
CA THR A 81 23.90 0.93 -15.83
C THR A 81 22.87 1.60 -14.93
N GLY A 82 22.91 1.28 -13.65
CA GLY A 82 22.39 2.21 -12.69
C GLY A 82 20.92 2.05 -12.28
N LEU A 83 20.72 2.26 -11.01
CA LEU A 83 19.45 2.43 -10.35
C LEU A 83 18.59 3.48 -11.09
N PRO A 84 17.30 3.25 -11.32
CA PRO A 84 16.42 4.35 -11.69
C PRO A 84 16.55 5.45 -10.63
N PRO A 85 16.47 6.73 -11.04
CA PRO A 85 16.66 7.84 -10.12
C PRO A 85 15.73 7.68 -8.92
N GLN A 86 16.32 7.70 -7.72
CA GLN A 86 15.57 7.70 -6.49
C GLN A 86 14.61 8.91 -6.51
N GLY A 87 13.33 8.69 -6.23
CA GLY A 87 12.40 9.76 -5.94
C GLY A 87 11.46 10.20 -7.08
N GLN A 88 11.50 9.60 -8.25
CA GLN A 88 10.51 9.88 -9.31
C GLN A 88 9.30 8.94 -9.31
N GLY A 89 9.22 8.01 -8.38
CA GLY A 89 8.19 7.00 -8.32
C GLY A 89 6.86 7.56 -7.83
N THR A 90 5.97 7.83 -8.76
CA THR A 90 4.54 8.08 -8.46
C THR A 90 3.86 6.87 -7.82
N ALA A 91 4.52 5.73 -7.81
CA ALA A 91 4.08 4.49 -7.16
C ALA A 91 3.95 4.60 -5.63
N TRP A 92 4.74 5.45 -5.00
CA TRP A 92 4.81 5.67 -3.54
C TRP A 92 3.78 6.71 -3.07
N LEU A 93 2.54 6.58 -3.55
CA LEU A 93 1.48 7.58 -3.38
C LEU A 93 0.65 7.43 -2.10
N LEU A 94 0.81 6.34 -1.37
CA LEU A 94 0.09 6.12 -0.11
C LEU A 94 0.81 6.78 1.08
N PRO A 95 0.12 6.99 2.23
CA PRO A 95 0.70 7.58 3.43
C PRO A 95 2.05 6.97 3.79
N ARG A 96 2.97 7.76 4.33
CA ARG A 96 4.37 7.39 4.63
C ARG A 96 5.17 6.96 3.40
N LYS A 97 4.75 7.35 2.20
CA LYS A 97 5.37 6.94 0.94
C LYS A 97 5.28 5.41 0.73
N HIS A 98 4.20 4.78 1.19
CA HIS A 98 3.95 3.40 0.84
C HIS A 98 3.55 3.27 -0.63
N GLY A 99 4.00 2.19 -1.25
CA GLY A 99 3.56 1.75 -2.57
C GLY A 99 3.11 0.31 -2.50
N ILE A 100 2.06 -0.03 -3.26
CA ILE A 100 1.58 -1.40 -3.42
C ILE A 100 2.13 -1.95 -4.73
N PRO A 101 2.92 -3.03 -4.72
CA PRO A 101 3.45 -3.62 -5.95
C PRO A 101 2.36 -4.30 -6.78
N PRO A 102 2.63 -4.61 -8.06
CA PRO A 102 1.82 -5.55 -8.82
C PRO A 102 1.68 -6.88 -8.10
N VAL A 103 0.50 -7.52 -8.22
CA VAL A 103 0.15 -8.73 -7.44
C VAL A 103 1.18 -9.85 -7.60
N GLN A 104 1.72 -10.06 -8.81
CA GLN A 104 2.71 -11.09 -9.10
C GLN A 104 4.07 -10.88 -8.41
N HIS A 105 4.27 -9.74 -7.75
CA HIS A 105 5.48 -9.46 -6.97
C HIS A 105 5.30 -9.67 -5.45
N LEU A 106 4.09 -10.01 -5.00
CA LEU A 106 3.85 -10.30 -3.58
C LEU A 106 4.69 -11.49 -3.08
N PRO A 107 4.86 -12.61 -3.80
CA PRO A 107 5.70 -13.72 -3.36
C PRO A 107 7.16 -13.30 -3.11
N TYR A 108 7.70 -12.44 -3.96
CA TYR A 108 9.05 -11.91 -3.77
C TYR A 108 9.20 -11.10 -2.47
N TRP A 109 8.16 -10.40 -2.06
CA TRP A 109 8.15 -9.70 -0.78
C TRP A 109 7.88 -10.63 0.40
N ASP A 110 7.24 -11.78 0.17
CA ASP A 110 7.02 -12.77 1.21
C ASP A 110 8.31 -13.48 1.65
N GLU A 111 9.29 -13.62 0.77
CA GLU A 111 10.61 -14.19 1.09
C GLU A 111 11.58 -13.18 1.74
N GLY A 112 11.19 -11.91 1.81
CA GLY A 112 12.08 -10.80 2.14
C GLY A 112 12.03 -10.34 3.59
N PRO A 113 12.12 -9.02 3.80
CA PRO A 113 12.33 -8.41 5.12
C PRO A 113 11.14 -8.54 6.08
N HIS A 114 9.96 -8.93 5.64
CA HIS A 114 8.80 -9.17 6.50
C HIS A 114 9.02 -10.34 7.48
N THR A 115 10.01 -11.21 7.26
CA THR A 115 10.41 -12.22 8.24
C THR A 115 11.15 -11.63 9.42
N ILE A 116 11.62 -10.39 9.33
CA ILE A 116 12.32 -9.69 10.40
C ILE A 116 11.31 -9.31 11.49
N GLY A 117 11.37 -10.00 12.63
CA GLY A 117 10.48 -9.75 13.76
C GLY A 117 9.09 -10.35 13.68
N MET A 118 8.76 -11.07 12.59
CA MET A 118 7.53 -11.86 12.53
C MET A 118 7.59 -13.03 13.52
N PRO A 119 6.46 -13.45 14.10
CA PRO A 119 6.45 -14.62 14.97
C PRO A 119 6.99 -15.85 14.23
N ASP A 120 7.92 -16.56 14.83
CA ASP A 120 8.38 -17.88 14.35
C ASP A 120 7.33 -18.95 14.72
N ASP A 121 6.12 -18.73 14.20
CA ASP A 121 4.96 -19.59 14.38
C ASP A 121 4.44 -20.00 12.99
N PRO A 122 4.55 -21.28 12.60
CA PRO A 122 4.11 -21.73 11.30
C PRO A 122 2.57 -21.61 11.08
N MET A 123 1.83 -21.31 12.13
CA MET A 123 0.39 -21.06 12.06
C MET A 123 0.07 -19.59 11.74
N VAL A 124 1.03 -18.69 11.87
CA VAL A 124 0.86 -17.26 11.54
C VAL A 124 1.19 -17.02 10.08
N ARG A 125 0.28 -16.39 9.36
CA ARG A 125 0.39 -16.10 7.94
C ARG A 125 0.18 -14.61 7.71
N TYR A 126 1.25 -13.85 7.62
CA TYR A 126 1.22 -12.42 7.30
C TYR A 126 1.72 -12.21 5.88
N LEU A 127 0.99 -11.44 5.10
CA LEU A 127 1.34 -11.08 3.72
C LEU A 127 1.71 -9.60 3.66
N ALA A 128 2.99 -9.29 3.44
CA ALA A 128 3.43 -7.94 3.14
C ALA A 128 2.88 -7.51 1.78
N PHE A 129 2.16 -6.39 1.72
CA PHE A 129 1.55 -5.91 0.48
C PHE A 129 1.91 -4.47 0.12
N ALA A 130 2.56 -3.72 1.01
CA ALA A 130 3.01 -2.37 0.73
C ALA A 130 4.33 -2.08 1.46
N ALA A 131 5.21 -1.31 0.85
CA ALA A 131 6.47 -0.88 1.44
C ALA A 131 6.78 0.59 1.12
N THR A 132 7.74 1.18 1.86
CA THR A 132 8.15 2.58 1.69
C THR A 132 9.21 2.78 0.61
N ASP A 133 9.90 1.73 0.24
CA ASP A 133 10.97 1.73 -0.76
C ASP A 133 11.30 0.30 -1.21
N ARG A 134 12.31 0.17 -2.05
CA ARG A 134 12.76 -1.10 -2.60
C ARG A 134 13.33 -2.08 -1.59
N SER A 135 13.82 -1.59 -0.44
CA SER A 135 14.40 -2.46 0.58
C SER A 135 13.34 -3.35 1.22
N GLY A 136 12.06 -2.91 1.18
CA GLY A 136 10.95 -3.61 1.83
C GLY A 136 11.09 -3.69 3.35
N LEU A 137 11.96 -2.87 3.97
CA LEU A 137 12.23 -2.93 5.41
C LEU A 137 11.14 -2.27 6.26
N TYR A 138 10.29 -1.45 5.65
CA TYR A 138 9.19 -0.73 6.29
C TYR A 138 7.94 -0.85 5.44
N GLY A 139 6.82 -1.24 6.01
CA GLY A 139 5.63 -1.40 5.20
C GLY A 139 4.38 -1.80 5.96
N LEU A 140 3.42 -2.26 5.16
CA LEU A 140 2.14 -2.78 5.61
C LEU A 140 2.01 -4.25 5.27
N PHE A 141 1.39 -5.00 6.15
CA PHE A 141 1.02 -6.39 5.91
C PHE A 141 -0.46 -6.62 6.25
N THR A 142 -1.02 -7.68 5.71
CA THR A 142 -2.34 -8.17 6.09
C THR A 142 -2.22 -9.53 6.77
N ASP A 143 -3.06 -9.75 7.79
CA ASP A 143 -3.16 -11.04 8.46
C ASP A 143 -3.97 -12.01 7.60
N CYS A 144 -3.30 -13.01 7.05
CA CYS A 144 -3.89 -14.10 6.28
C CYS A 144 -4.11 -15.36 7.15
N THR A 145 -3.85 -15.29 8.45
CA THR A 145 -4.08 -16.40 9.39
C THR A 145 -5.57 -16.65 9.55
N PRO A 146 -6.06 -17.87 9.32
CA PRO A 146 -7.48 -18.17 9.54
C PRO A 146 -7.92 -17.88 10.98
N GLY A 147 -8.94 -17.04 11.14
CA GLY A 147 -9.46 -16.70 12.46
C GLY A 147 -9.90 -15.26 12.62
N PRO A 148 -10.08 -14.78 13.87
CA PRO A 148 -10.63 -13.44 14.14
C PRO A 148 -9.74 -12.27 13.70
N GLY A 149 -8.46 -12.53 13.39
CA GLY A 149 -7.50 -11.53 12.90
C GLY A 149 -7.47 -11.39 11.38
N TYR A 150 -8.09 -12.34 10.66
CA TYR A 150 -8.01 -12.42 9.20
C TYR A 150 -8.43 -11.10 8.52
N GLY A 151 -7.57 -10.60 7.63
CA GLY A 151 -7.78 -9.36 6.88
C GLY A 151 -7.41 -8.07 7.61
N ARG A 152 -7.01 -8.12 8.88
CA ARG A 152 -6.51 -6.95 9.59
C ARG A 152 -5.19 -6.47 8.99
N ILE A 153 -4.99 -5.15 9.01
CA ILE A 153 -3.77 -4.52 8.52
C ILE A 153 -2.83 -4.23 9.68
N GLY A 154 -1.57 -4.56 9.51
CA GLY A 154 -0.48 -4.25 10.42
C GLY A 154 0.64 -3.44 9.75
N THR A 155 1.57 -2.94 10.57
CA THR A 155 2.80 -2.30 10.13
C THR A 155 4.01 -3.10 10.57
N PHE A 156 5.05 -3.10 9.76
CA PHE A 156 6.36 -3.66 10.10
C PHE A 156 7.48 -2.66 9.81
N GLU A 157 8.57 -2.82 10.55
CA GLU A 157 9.81 -2.04 10.41
C GLU A 157 11.03 -2.91 10.71
N GLU A 158 12.19 -2.60 10.09
CA GLU A 158 13.40 -3.40 10.03
C GLU A 158 13.85 -4.02 11.37
N ALA A 159 13.75 -3.30 12.47
CA ALA A 159 14.19 -3.76 13.78
C ALA A 159 13.06 -3.77 14.81
N GLY A 160 11.82 -3.62 14.33
CA GLY A 160 10.64 -3.49 15.19
C GLY A 160 9.86 -4.78 15.32
N ILE A 161 9.02 -4.82 16.36
CA ILE A 161 7.99 -5.85 16.48
C ILE A 161 6.82 -5.42 15.60
N PRO A 162 6.32 -6.29 14.70
CA PRO A 162 5.15 -5.98 13.89
C PRO A 162 3.96 -5.56 14.74
N LYS A 163 3.30 -4.47 14.35
CA LYS A 163 2.10 -3.98 15.02
C LYS A 163 0.89 -4.45 14.25
N LEU A 164 0.12 -5.36 14.85
CA LEU A 164 -1.12 -5.88 14.29
C LEU A 164 -2.30 -4.94 14.54
N GLY A 165 -3.25 -4.96 13.59
CA GLY A 165 -4.55 -4.31 13.77
C GLY A 165 -4.49 -2.79 13.83
N VAL A 166 -3.54 -2.18 13.14
CA VAL A 166 -3.48 -0.72 12.98
C VAL A 166 -4.67 -0.18 12.19
N TRP A 167 -5.29 -1.02 11.35
CA TRP A 167 -6.64 -0.85 10.78
C TRP A 167 -7.37 -2.19 10.81
N PRO A 168 -8.71 -2.17 11.01
CA PRO A 168 -9.51 -3.40 11.07
C PRO A 168 -9.51 -4.21 9.77
N SER A 169 -9.41 -3.52 8.62
CA SER A 169 -9.37 -4.14 7.29
C SER A 169 -8.66 -3.24 6.27
N PHE A 170 -8.42 -3.78 5.08
CA PHE A 170 -7.89 -3.02 3.95
C PHE A 170 -8.90 -1.94 3.47
N ALA A 171 -10.20 -2.21 3.58
CA ALA A 171 -11.23 -1.22 3.29
C ALA A 171 -11.15 -0.02 4.25
N ASP A 172 -11.03 -0.28 5.56
CA ASP A 172 -10.90 0.78 6.57
C ASP A 172 -9.64 1.62 6.32
N TYR A 173 -8.52 0.98 5.97
CA TYR A 173 -7.31 1.70 5.57
C TYR A 173 -7.54 2.63 4.37
N LEU A 174 -8.17 2.14 3.29
CA LEU A 174 -8.41 2.98 2.12
C LEU A 174 -9.45 4.08 2.35
N ILE A 175 -10.47 3.83 3.19
CA ILE A 175 -11.42 4.86 3.61
C ILE A 175 -10.70 5.97 4.34
N GLU A 176 -9.84 5.61 5.30
CA GLU A 176 -9.03 6.57 6.05
C GLU A 176 -8.09 7.37 5.14
N VAL A 177 -7.42 6.72 4.18
CA VAL A 177 -6.58 7.40 3.18
C VAL A 177 -7.41 8.40 2.36
N ALA A 178 -8.61 8.01 1.92
CA ALA A 178 -9.49 8.90 1.19
C ALA A 178 -9.92 10.10 2.05
N ASP A 179 -10.34 9.87 3.29
CA ASP A 179 -10.74 10.93 4.22
C ASP A 179 -9.58 11.90 4.49
N ALA A 180 -8.38 11.38 4.76
CA ALA A 180 -7.19 12.18 4.99
C ALA A 180 -6.82 13.06 3.78
N LEU A 181 -6.99 12.55 2.54
CA LEU A 181 -6.80 13.34 1.31
C LEU A 181 -7.78 14.51 1.21
N TYR A 182 -9.08 14.26 1.42
CA TYR A 182 -10.11 15.30 1.31
C TYR A 182 -10.09 16.30 2.48
N GLU A 183 -9.63 15.88 3.65
CA GLU A 183 -9.51 16.73 4.85
C GLU A 183 -8.13 17.37 4.99
N ASN A 184 -7.18 17.06 4.08
CA ASN A 184 -5.82 17.59 4.07
C ASN A 184 -5.08 17.39 5.42
N ARG A 185 -5.16 16.18 5.95
CA ARG A 185 -4.56 15.77 7.24
C ARG A 185 -3.73 14.50 7.11
N GLY A 186 -3.01 14.14 8.17
CA GLY A 186 -2.41 12.82 8.29
C GLY A 186 -3.46 11.74 8.54
N VAL A 187 -3.14 10.49 8.18
CA VAL A 187 -4.01 9.34 8.47
C VAL A 187 -4.10 9.11 9.98
N GLU A 188 -5.27 8.65 10.42
CA GLU A 188 -5.53 8.24 11.80
C GLU A 188 -5.46 6.72 11.92
N TYR A 189 -4.73 6.24 12.91
CA TYR A 189 -4.62 4.82 13.23
C TYR A 189 -5.73 4.39 14.19
N ALA A 190 -6.02 3.10 14.28
CA ALA A 190 -7.07 2.56 15.14
C ALA A 190 -6.91 2.91 16.65
N ASP A 191 -5.70 3.24 17.09
CA ASP A 191 -5.42 3.71 18.45
C ASP A 191 -5.67 5.21 18.65
N GLY A 192 -6.18 5.92 17.65
CA GLY A 192 -6.45 7.36 17.66
C GLY A 192 -5.20 8.23 17.42
N HIS A 193 -4.03 7.64 17.17
CA HIS A 193 -2.85 8.39 16.79
C HIS A 193 -2.97 8.89 15.34
N GLN A 194 -2.71 10.18 15.11
CA GLN A 194 -2.70 10.78 13.79
C GLN A 194 -1.27 10.93 13.27
N ASP A 195 -1.01 10.52 12.03
CA ASP A 195 0.28 10.73 11.39
C ASP A 195 0.56 12.21 11.17
N THR A 196 1.81 12.62 11.34
CA THR A 196 2.27 13.99 11.07
C THR A 196 2.49 14.28 9.59
N LYS A 197 2.51 13.24 8.76
CA LYS A 197 2.64 13.38 7.31
C LYS A 197 1.28 13.66 6.70
N VAL A 198 1.21 14.75 5.94
CA VAL A 198 -0.02 15.21 5.26
C VAL A 198 0.14 15.16 3.75
N PRO A 199 -0.95 15.14 2.98
CA PRO A 199 -0.85 15.15 1.53
C PRO A 199 -0.28 16.49 1.02
N GLY A 200 0.53 16.40 -0.02
CA GLY A 200 1.10 17.54 -0.74
C GLY A 200 1.51 17.11 -2.13
N LEU A 201 2.08 18.03 -2.88
CA LEU A 201 2.43 17.84 -4.30
C LEU A 201 3.90 18.10 -4.55
N VAL A 202 4.51 17.25 -5.37
CA VAL A 202 5.79 17.47 -6.04
C VAL A 202 5.58 17.23 -7.53
N ASP A 203 5.75 18.24 -8.35
CA ASP A 203 5.58 18.16 -9.81
C ASP A 203 4.28 17.42 -10.22
N GLN A 204 3.15 17.84 -9.64
CA GLN A 204 1.81 17.26 -9.87
C GLN A 204 1.66 15.78 -9.43
N ALA A 205 2.58 15.24 -8.67
CA ALA A 205 2.46 13.93 -8.03
C ALA A 205 2.13 14.07 -6.55
N LEU A 206 1.28 13.18 -6.02
CA LEU A 206 0.96 13.09 -4.60
C LEU A 206 2.19 12.60 -3.81
N VAL A 207 2.55 13.36 -2.79
CA VAL A 207 3.61 12.99 -1.84
C VAL A 207 3.15 13.33 -0.42
N TRP A 208 3.23 12.37 0.48
CA TRP A 208 2.95 12.58 1.91
C TRP A 208 4.23 13.02 2.62
N ASP A 209 4.22 14.23 3.20
CA ASP A 209 5.40 14.72 3.93
C ASP A 209 5.01 15.60 5.13
N GLY A 210 6.00 15.92 5.97
CA GLY A 210 5.81 16.76 7.15
C GLY A 210 5.78 18.24 6.79
N PRO A 211 4.68 18.97 7.09
CA PRO A 211 4.54 20.37 6.67
C PRO A 211 5.56 21.31 7.32
N ALA A 212 6.10 20.96 8.49
CA ALA A 212 7.09 21.78 9.18
C ALA A 212 8.52 21.63 8.59
N HIS A 213 8.84 20.43 8.09
CA HIS A 213 10.15 20.09 7.54
C HIS A 213 9.99 19.07 6.41
N PRO A 214 9.54 19.47 5.22
CA PRO A 214 9.44 18.56 4.10
C PRO A 214 10.82 18.06 3.69
N ARG A 215 10.89 16.76 3.33
CA ARG A 215 12.14 16.15 2.85
C ARG A 215 12.46 16.56 1.43
N ASP A 216 11.42 16.81 0.62
CA ASP A 216 11.57 17.31 -0.73
C ASP A 216 11.39 18.83 -0.73
N PRO A 217 12.38 19.62 -1.20
CA PRO A 217 12.30 21.07 -1.22
C PRO A 217 11.20 21.62 -2.13
N ASP A 218 10.78 20.86 -3.13
CA ASP A 218 9.72 21.24 -4.07
C ASP A 218 8.32 20.80 -3.59
N TRP A 219 8.25 20.14 -2.41
CA TRP A 219 6.98 19.74 -1.85
C TRP A 219 6.14 20.94 -1.40
N THR A 220 4.91 20.96 -1.87
CA THR A 220 3.92 21.96 -1.46
C THR A 220 2.72 21.25 -0.81
N ARG A 221 2.33 21.72 0.37
CA ARG A 221 1.12 21.23 1.02
C ARG A 221 -0.08 21.51 0.12
N PHE A 222 -0.96 20.54 0.00
CA PHE A 222 -2.25 20.75 -0.63
C PHE A 222 -3.08 21.71 0.25
N ALA A 223 -3.64 22.75 -0.36
CA ALA A 223 -4.37 23.83 0.34
C ALA A 223 -5.87 23.56 0.37
#